data_9fb735e7ed4b98bb081376ae85e09b51
#
_entry.id   9fb735e7ed4b98bb081376ae85e09b51
#
_cell.length_a   1.000
_cell.length_b   1.000
_cell.length_c   1.000
_cell.angle_alpha   90.00
_cell.angle_beta   90.00
_cell.angle_gamma   90.00
#
_symmetry.space_group_name_H-M   'P 1'
#
loop_
_entity.id
_entity.type
_entity.pdbx_description
1 polymer ?
#
loop_
_entity_poly.entity_id
_entity_poly.type
_entity_poly.pdbx_seq_one_letter_code
_entity_poly.pdbx_strand_id
1 'polypeptide(L)'
;MGVTLIGLYLCLVSAAFIYCLAWLALGSPPEHLTPVLLGLKCALTGGLGGCFYCLRAIYLNYSVRKQWSVDWYPWYIIRPVVSAGSGVVAYLFLKAGLLILESGTRQDASDLGFYALSFIAGLNVDNFIRKIESVAQSIWGIEKSRTSSDGSKDKTP
;
A
#
# COMPACT_ATOMS: atom_id res chain seq x y z
N MET A 1 6.56 -14.77 -22.50
CA MET A 1 7.86 -14.42 -21.89
C MET A 1 7.74 -13.24 -20.91
N GLY A 2 7.12 -12.14 -21.26
CA GLY A 2 7.03 -10.96 -20.37
C GLY A 2 6.29 -11.16 -19.06
N VAL A 3 5.21 -11.96 -19.02
CA VAL A 3 4.43 -12.21 -17.80
C VAL A 3 5.24 -12.93 -16.73
N THR A 4 6.01 -13.93 -17.15
CA THR A 4 6.87 -14.70 -16.23
C THR A 4 7.99 -13.83 -15.65
N LEU A 5 8.53 -12.91 -16.46
CA LEU A 5 9.58 -11.98 -16.01
C LEU A 5 9.03 -11.01 -14.93
N ILE A 6 7.84 -10.44 -15.16
CA ILE A 6 7.20 -9.55 -14.19
C ILE A 6 6.80 -10.32 -12.92
N GLY A 7 6.25 -11.52 -13.08
CA GLY A 7 5.93 -12.38 -11.94
C GLY A 7 7.16 -12.68 -11.09
N LEU A 8 8.29 -13.04 -11.73
CA LEU A 8 9.57 -13.26 -11.05
C LEU A 8 10.07 -11.99 -10.34
N TYR A 9 10.02 -10.83 -11.01
CA TYR A 9 10.37 -9.54 -10.42
C TYR A 9 9.55 -9.27 -9.14
N LEU A 10 8.22 -9.42 -9.21
CA LEU A 10 7.35 -9.18 -8.05
C LEU A 10 7.61 -10.17 -6.90
N CYS A 11 7.91 -11.43 -7.21
CA CYS A 11 8.29 -12.42 -6.20
C CYS A 11 9.62 -12.03 -5.54
N LEU A 12 10.61 -11.58 -6.30
CA LEU A 12 11.90 -11.12 -5.76
C LEU A 12 11.73 -9.87 -4.88
N VAL A 13 10.95 -8.90 -5.34
CA VAL A 13 10.64 -7.68 -4.55
C VAL A 13 9.90 -8.03 -3.27
N SER A 14 8.92 -8.95 -3.34
CA SER A 14 8.21 -9.42 -2.14
C SER A 14 9.14 -10.11 -1.15
N ALA A 15 10.04 -10.97 -1.65
CA ALA A 15 11.03 -11.65 -0.83
C ALA A 15 12.00 -10.66 -0.17
N ALA A 16 12.42 -9.62 -0.91
CA ALA A 16 13.25 -8.54 -0.38
C ALA A 16 12.54 -7.77 0.75
N PHE A 17 11.26 -7.41 0.57
CA PHE A 17 10.48 -6.76 1.63
C PHE A 17 10.34 -7.63 2.87
N ILE A 18 10.04 -8.93 2.70
CA ILE A 18 9.95 -9.88 3.83
C ILE A 18 11.30 -10.00 4.53
N TYR A 19 12.39 -10.12 3.77
CA TYR A 19 13.74 -10.19 4.33
C TYR A 19 14.09 -8.95 5.14
N CYS A 20 13.82 -7.75 4.58
CA CYS A 20 14.04 -6.48 5.28
C CYS A 20 13.20 -6.37 6.55
N LEU A 21 11.92 -6.79 6.52
CA LEU A 21 11.05 -6.80 7.70
C LEU A 21 11.57 -7.75 8.77
N ALA A 22 11.98 -8.95 8.38
CA ALA A 22 12.55 -9.94 9.30
C ALA A 22 13.86 -9.42 9.92
N TRP A 23 14.73 -8.81 9.11
CA TRP A 23 15.97 -8.20 9.60
C TRP A 23 15.71 -7.06 10.60
N LEU A 24 14.72 -6.18 10.31
CA LEU A 24 14.32 -5.10 11.23
C LEU A 24 13.58 -5.59 12.48
N ALA A 25 13.02 -6.80 12.45
CA ALA A 25 12.33 -7.41 13.60
C ALA A 25 13.28 -8.18 14.51
N LEU A 26 14.25 -8.90 13.93
CA LEU A 26 15.16 -9.79 14.64
C LEU A 26 16.53 -9.15 14.92
N GLY A 27 16.94 -8.18 14.10
CA GLY A 27 18.20 -7.46 14.26
C GLY A 27 18.12 -6.37 15.31
N SER A 28 19.30 -5.85 15.67
CA SER A 28 19.42 -4.64 16.50
C SER A 28 19.65 -3.45 15.58
N PRO A 29 18.58 -2.76 15.15
CA PRO A 29 18.73 -1.62 14.25
C PRO A 29 19.54 -0.52 14.95
N PRO A 30 20.33 0.26 14.20
CA PRO A 30 21.10 1.36 14.73
C PRO A 30 20.20 2.35 15.47
N GLU A 31 20.65 2.88 16.61
CA GLU A 31 19.87 3.77 17.49
C GLU A 31 19.30 5.00 16.76
N HIS A 32 20.00 5.52 15.76
CA HIS A 32 19.55 6.67 14.97
C HIS A 32 18.32 6.37 14.09
N LEU A 33 17.99 5.10 13.81
CA LEU A 33 16.81 4.70 13.07
C LEU A 33 15.57 4.48 13.95
N THR A 34 15.74 4.40 15.27
CA THR A 34 14.65 4.12 16.22
C THR A 34 13.40 5.00 16.00
N PRO A 35 13.53 6.34 15.82
CA PRO A 35 12.35 7.20 15.66
C PRO A 35 11.57 6.97 14.35
N VAL A 36 12.22 6.46 13.31
CA VAL A 36 11.61 6.22 12.00
C VAL A 36 11.33 4.74 11.72
N LEU A 37 11.77 3.87 12.63
CA LEU A 37 11.73 2.42 12.46
C LEU A 37 10.31 1.90 12.19
N LEU A 38 9.33 2.36 12.95
CA LEU A 38 7.93 1.96 12.77
C LEU A 38 7.39 2.42 11.41
N GLY A 39 7.68 3.65 11.01
CA GLY A 39 7.32 4.16 9.67
C GLY A 39 7.96 3.35 8.54
N LEU A 40 9.23 2.95 8.70
CA LEU A 40 9.92 2.10 7.73
C LEU A 40 9.29 0.71 7.62
N LYS A 41 8.96 0.08 8.75
CA LYS A 41 8.23 -1.20 8.78
C LYS A 41 6.87 -1.07 8.11
N CYS A 42 6.15 0.04 8.32
CA CYS A 42 4.88 0.33 7.65
C CYS A 42 5.05 0.51 6.13
N ALA A 43 6.12 1.17 5.68
CA ALA A 43 6.45 1.29 4.25
C ALA A 43 6.66 -0.09 3.61
N LEU A 44 7.48 -0.94 4.22
CA LEU A 44 7.77 -2.28 3.72
C LEU A 44 6.50 -3.15 3.69
N THR A 45 5.66 -3.05 4.71
CA THR A 45 4.38 -3.78 4.80
C THR A 45 3.39 -3.29 3.74
N GLY A 46 3.31 -1.98 3.49
CA GLY A 46 2.52 -1.41 2.40
C GLY A 46 3.02 -1.86 1.02
N GLY A 47 4.35 -1.87 0.81
CA GLY A 47 4.96 -2.40 -0.41
C GLY A 47 4.61 -3.86 -0.67
N LEU A 48 4.62 -4.70 0.37
CA LEU A 48 4.13 -6.08 0.31
C LEU A 48 2.68 -6.15 -0.16
N GLY A 49 1.78 -5.34 0.42
CA GLY A 49 0.38 -5.26 -0.02
C GLY A 49 0.25 -4.99 -1.51
N GLY A 50 1.06 -4.05 -2.04
CA GLY A 50 1.12 -3.75 -3.48
C GLY A 50 1.62 -4.92 -4.33
N CYS A 51 2.65 -5.64 -3.89
CA CYS A 51 3.15 -6.84 -4.57
C CYS A 51 2.06 -7.92 -4.64
N PHE A 52 1.36 -8.19 -3.54
CA PHE A 52 0.24 -9.16 -3.51
C PHE A 52 -0.88 -8.76 -4.46
N TYR A 53 -1.22 -7.46 -4.52
CA TYR A 53 -2.21 -6.97 -5.48
C TYR A 53 -1.77 -7.22 -6.92
N CYS A 54 -0.51 -6.92 -7.26
CA CYS A 54 0.05 -7.12 -8.59
C CYS A 54 0.10 -8.60 -8.99
N LEU A 55 0.52 -9.49 -8.08
CA LEU A 55 0.53 -10.94 -8.33
C LEU A 55 -0.88 -11.47 -8.60
N ARG A 56 -1.87 -11.03 -7.80
CA ARG A 56 -3.28 -11.36 -8.05
C ARG A 56 -3.76 -10.81 -9.40
N ALA A 57 -3.39 -9.59 -9.75
CA ALA A 57 -3.76 -8.97 -11.02
C ALA A 57 -3.17 -9.71 -12.22
N ILE A 58 -1.92 -10.19 -12.13
CA ILE A 58 -1.31 -11.05 -13.16
C ILE A 58 -2.13 -12.32 -13.32
N TYR A 59 -2.44 -13.02 -12.23
CA TYR A 59 -3.25 -14.24 -12.27
C TYR A 59 -4.60 -14.01 -12.95
N LEU A 60 -5.31 -12.96 -12.56
CA LEU A 60 -6.63 -12.65 -13.12
C LEU A 60 -6.55 -12.27 -14.60
N ASN A 61 -5.64 -11.39 -14.99
CA ASN A 61 -5.56 -10.87 -16.36
C ASN A 61 -4.96 -11.90 -17.34
N TYR A 62 -3.98 -12.67 -16.90
CA TYR A 62 -3.34 -13.66 -17.76
C TYR A 62 -4.12 -14.98 -17.82
N SER A 63 -4.49 -15.55 -16.65
CA SER A 63 -5.07 -16.90 -16.59
C SER A 63 -6.58 -16.91 -16.76
N VAL A 64 -7.29 -15.92 -16.17
CA VAL A 64 -8.76 -15.92 -16.14
C VAL A 64 -9.34 -15.13 -17.32
N ARG A 65 -8.92 -13.87 -17.48
CA ARG A 65 -9.49 -12.95 -18.49
C ARG A 65 -8.84 -13.08 -19.87
N LYS A 66 -7.61 -13.61 -19.94
CA LYS A 66 -6.78 -13.72 -21.16
C LYS A 66 -6.60 -12.37 -21.89
N GLN A 67 -6.59 -11.26 -21.15
CA GLN A 67 -6.48 -9.88 -21.64
C GLN A 67 -5.14 -9.26 -21.23
N TRP A 68 -4.04 -9.98 -21.48
CA TRP A 68 -2.71 -9.47 -21.17
C TRP A 68 -2.22 -8.49 -22.24
N SER A 69 -1.80 -7.27 -21.81
CA SER A 69 -1.11 -6.30 -22.66
C SER A 69 0.24 -5.92 -22.08
N VAL A 70 1.19 -5.62 -22.96
CA VAL A 70 2.54 -5.16 -22.58
C VAL A 70 2.49 -3.75 -21.97
N ASP A 71 1.47 -2.96 -22.30
CA ASP A 71 1.29 -1.59 -21.82
C ASP A 71 1.14 -1.51 -20.29
N TRP A 72 0.83 -2.63 -19.64
CA TRP A 72 0.71 -2.72 -18.18
C TRP A 72 2.05 -2.85 -17.43
N TYR A 73 3.19 -3.03 -18.14
CA TYR A 73 4.50 -3.24 -17.51
C TYR A 73 4.92 -2.11 -16.58
N PRO A 74 4.87 -0.81 -16.99
CA PRO A 74 5.26 0.29 -16.12
C PRO A 74 4.43 0.31 -14.83
N TRP A 75 3.14 -0.02 -14.93
CA TRP A 75 2.24 -0.06 -13.78
C TRP A 75 2.66 -1.14 -12.76
N TYR A 76 3.02 -2.35 -13.22
CA TYR A 76 3.49 -3.41 -12.33
C TYR A 76 4.83 -3.10 -11.65
N ILE A 77 5.69 -2.32 -12.30
CA ILE A 77 6.99 -1.91 -11.75
C ILE A 77 6.83 -0.81 -10.70
N ILE A 78 5.99 0.19 -10.96
CA ILE A 78 5.82 1.36 -10.11
C ILE A 78 4.92 1.04 -8.90
N ARG A 79 3.96 0.14 -9.04
CA ARG A 79 2.96 -0.16 -8.02
C ARG A 79 3.54 -0.50 -6.64
N PRO A 80 4.56 -1.36 -6.47
CA PRO A 80 5.16 -1.63 -5.16
C PRO A 80 5.70 -0.38 -4.47
N VAL A 81 6.29 0.55 -5.22
CA VAL A 81 6.84 1.80 -4.69
C VAL A 81 5.73 2.73 -4.19
N VAL A 82 4.68 2.92 -5.00
CA VAL A 82 3.50 3.72 -4.63
C VAL A 82 2.80 3.10 -3.41
N SER A 83 2.72 1.78 -3.35
CA SER A 83 2.12 1.06 -2.22
C SER A 83 2.94 1.20 -0.94
N ALA A 84 4.27 1.23 -1.03
CA ALA A 84 5.14 1.51 0.11
C ALA A 84 4.91 2.95 0.63
N GLY A 85 4.80 3.93 -0.28
CA GLY A 85 4.43 5.30 0.07
C GLY A 85 3.06 5.39 0.77
N SER A 86 2.06 4.65 0.27
CA SER A 86 0.74 4.58 0.90
C SER A 86 0.79 3.99 2.32
N GLY A 87 1.70 3.03 2.57
CA GLY A 87 1.94 2.47 3.90
C GLY A 87 2.50 3.52 4.88
N VAL A 88 3.41 4.39 4.41
CA VAL A 88 3.91 5.52 5.23
C VAL A 88 2.80 6.51 5.52
N VAL A 89 2.00 6.87 4.52
CA VAL A 89 0.87 7.78 4.70
C VAL A 89 -0.12 7.22 5.71
N ALA A 90 -0.45 5.93 5.63
CA ALA A 90 -1.32 5.25 6.61
C ALA A 90 -0.75 5.36 8.04
N TYR A 91 0.55 5.15 8.20
CA TYR A 91 1.24 5.32 9.48
C TYR A 91 1.11 6.74 10.02
N LEU A 92 1.33 7.76 9.18
CA LEU A 92 1.24 9.17 9.60
C LEU A 92 -0.19 9.55 10.01
N PHE A 93 -1.20 9.10 9.26
CA PHE A 93 -2.61 9.35 9.56
C PHE A 93 -3.05 8.68 10.87
N LEU A 94 -2.61 7.44 11.12
CA LEU A 94 -2.87 6.77 12.40
C LEU A 94 -2.19 7.49 13.55
N LYS A 95 -0.92 7.87 13.38
CA LYS A 95 -0.16 8.58 14.43
C LYS A 95 -0.73 9.96 14.71
N ALA A 96 -1.28 10.64 13.71
CA ALA A 96 -1.98 11.91 13.86
C ALA A 96 -3.39 11.76 14.45
N GLY A 97 -3.87 10.54 14.70
CA GLY A 97 -5.22 10.29 15.21
C GLY A 97 -6.34 10.54 14.20
N LEU A 98 -6.01 10.77 12.93
CA LEU A 98 -6.98 11.08 11.87
C LEU A 98 -7.72 9.84 11.36
N LEU A 99 -7.17 8.66 11.57
CA LEU A 99 -7.81 7.37 11.31
C LEU A 99 -8.07 6.69 12.67
N ILE A 100 -9.08 7.13 13.36
CA ILE A 100 -9.56 6.42 14.55
C ILE A 100 -10.33 5.21 14.05
N LEU A 101 -9.73 4.04 14.20
CA LEU A 101 -10.48 2.80 14.10
C LEU A 101 -11.40 2.78 15.33
N GLU A 102 -12.69 2.59 15.13
CA GLU A 102 -13.73 2.44 16.17
C GLU A 102 -13.53 1.17 17.02
N SER A 103 -12.33 0.85 17.39
CA SER A 103 -12.02 -0.20 18.34
C SER A 103 -11.72 0.44 19.67
N GLY A 104 -12.74 0.38 20.53
CA GLY A 104 -12.78 0.97 21.87
C GLY A 104 -11.47 0.89 22.63
N THR A 105 -11.13 2.03 23.25
CA THR A 105 -10.36 2.18 24.48
C THR A 105 -9.34 1.06 24.81
N ARG A 106 -8.29 0.91 24.00
CA ARG A 106 -7.05 0.33 24.46
C ARG A 106 -5.91 1.22 23.99
N GLN A 107 -5.29 1.86 24.96
CA GLN A 107 -4.15 2.77 24.85
C GLN A 107 -2.86 2.06 24.39
N ASP A 108 -2.91 0.75 24.23
CA ASP A 108 -1.89 -0.08 23.61
C ASP A 108 -2.32 -0.47 22.18
N ALA A 109 -2.35 0.52 21.29
CA ALA A 109 -2.41 0.20 19.86
C ALA A 109 -1.15 -0.59 19.52
N SER A 110 -1.27 -1.92 19.53
CA SER A 110 -0.21 -2.83 19.13
C SER A 110 0.33 -2.40 17.77
N ASP A 111 1.65 -2.41 17.59
CA ASP A 111 2.32 -2.15 16.31
C ASP A 111 1.68 -2.92 15.14
N LEU A 112 1.00 -4.03 15.45
CA LEU A 112 0.23 -4.84 14.50
C LEU A 112 -0.89 -4.06 13.79
N GLY A 113 -1.55 -3.12 14.48
CA GLY A 113 -2.57 -2.26 13.87
C GLY A 113 -2.00 -1.35 12.78
N PHE A 114 -0.80 -0.80 13.02
CA PHE A 114 -0.09 -0.02 12.02
C PHE A 114 0.30 -0.85 10.81
N TYR A 115 0.80 -2.07 11.01
CA TYR A 115 1.17 -2.98 9.91
C TYR A 115 -0.06 -3.43 9.13
N ALA A 116 -1.14 -3.81 9.80
CA ALA A 116 -2.37 -4.24 9.14
C ALA A 116 -2.96 -3.14 8.25
N LEU A 117 -3.07 -1.90 8.77
CA LEU A 117 -3.58 -0.79 7.98
C LEU A 117 -2.63 -0.42 6.83
N SER A 118 -1.33 -0.42 7.06
CA SER A 118 -0.33 -0.16 6.01
C SER A 118 -0.39 -1.21 4.90
N PHE A 119 -0.58 -2.48 5.24
CA PHE A 119 -0.79 -3.55 4.26
C PHE A 119 -2.05 -3.33 3.43
N ILE A 120 -3.18 -3.01 4.08
CA ILE A 120 -4.45 -2.73 3.41
C ILE A 120 -4.34 -1.50 2.51
N ALA A 121 -3.68 -0.43 2.98
CA ALA A 121 -3.42 0.78 2.20
C ALA A 121 -2.60 0.46 0.95
N GLY A 122 -1.54 -0.34 1.08
CA GLY A 122 -0.71 -0.78 -0.04
C GLY A 122 -1.41 -1.75 -0.99
N LEU A 123 -2.25 -2.65 -0.46
CA LEU A 123 -3.06 -3.57 -1.27
C LEU A 123 -4.07 -2.80 -2.14
N ASN A 124 -4.67 -1.74 -1.62
CA ASN A 124 -5.78 -1.03 -2.26
C ASN A 124 -5.54 0.47 -2.33
N VAL A 125 -4.40 0.87 -2.90
CA VAL A 125 -3.93 2.26 -2.98
C VAL A 125 -5.00 3.21 -3.48
N ASP A 126 -5.71 2.86 -4.56
CA ASP A 126 -6.68 3.75 -5.20
C ASP A 126 -7.87 4.08 -4.27
N ASN A 127 -8.37 3.09 -3.55
CA ASN A 127 -9.44 3.31 -2.56
C ASN A 127 -8.90 4.01 -1.31
N PHE A 128 -7.67 3.72 -0.91
CA PHE A 128 -7.02 4.38 0.21
C PHE A 128 -6.84 5.88 -0.07
N ILE A 129 -6.32 6.26 -1.26
CA ILE A 129 -6.16 7.66 -1.66
C ILE A 129 -7.51 8.37 -1.65
N ARG A 130 -8.56 7.78 -2.24
CA ARG A 130 -9.92 8.35 -2.20
C ARG A 130 -10.43 8.59 -0.79
N LYS A 131 -10.13 7.68 0.14
CA LYS A 131 -10.50 7.85 1.56
C LYS A 131 -9.74 9.00 2.20
N ILE A 132 -8.43 9.11 1.93
CA ILE A 132 -7.60 10.24 2.40
C ILE A 132 -8.11 11.57 1.85
N GLU A 133 -8.41 11.65 0.56
CA GLU A 133 -9.00 12.85 -0.07
C GLU A 133 -10.33 13.24 0.58
N SER A 134 -11.18 12.25 0.90
CA SER A 134 -12.44 12.49 1.61
C SER A 134 -12.22 13.06 3.02
N VAL A 135 -11.23 12.55 3.75
CA VAL A 135 -10.84 13.06 5.07
C VAL A 135 -10.25 14.47 4.95
N ALA A 136 -9.38 14.70 3.98
CA ALA A 136 -8.79 16.01 3.72
C ALA A 136 -9.86 17.05 3.36
N GLN A 137 -10.85 16.70 2.55
CA GLN A 137 -11.97 17.57 2.23
C GLN A 137 -12.79 17.91 3.48
N SER A 138 -13.05 16.91 4.34
CA SER A 138 -13.85 17.11 5.56
C SER A 138 -13.15 18.01 6.58
N ILE A 139 -11.80 17.92 6.69
CA ILE A 139 -11.04 18.64 7.74
C ILE A 139 -10.55 20.00 7.24
N TRP A 140 -10.06 20.06 5.99
CA TRP A 140 -9.40 21.25 5.44
C TRP A 140 -10.13 21.90 4.26
N GLY A 141 -11.27 21.32 3.82
CA GLY A 141 -12.00 21.85 2.65
C GLY A 141 -11.26 21.70 1.32
N ILE A 142 -10.24 20.85 1.24
CA ILE A 142 -9.46 20.62 0.02
C ILE A 142 -10.31 19.85 -0.97
N GLU A 143 -10.49 20.39 -2.18
CA GLU A 143 -11.23 19.72 -3.25
C GLU A 143 -10.54 18.44 -3.72
N LYS A 144 -11.35 17.45 -4.14
CA LYS A 144 -10.84 16.18 -4.66
C LYS A 144 -10.03 16.39 -5.93
N SER A 145 -8.96 15.61 -6.08
CA SER A 145 -8.13 15.62 -7.29
C SER A 145 -8.97 15.28 -8.54
N ARG A 146 -8.67 15.92 -9.67
CA ARG A 146 -9.34 15.67 -10.95
C ARG A 146 -9.27 14.21 -11.40
N THR A 147 -8.19 13.53 -11.09
CA THR A 147 -7.98 12.11 -11.41
C THR A 147 -8.97 11.19 -10.68
N SER A 148 -9.42 11.59 -9.48
CA SER A 148 -10.42 10.82 -8.71
C SER A 148 -11.85 11.02 -9.25
N SER A 149 -12.12 12.14 -9.96
CA SER A 149 -13.46 12.47 -10.47
C SER A 149 -13.80 11.75 -11.79
N ASP A 150 -12.80 11.44 -12.62
CA ASP A 150 -13.02 10.77 -13.91
C ASP A 150 -13.47 9.28 -13.75
N GLY A 151 -13.06 8.62 -12.70
CA GLY A 151 -13.48 7.23 -12.42
C GLY A 151 -14.95 7.06 -12.03
N SER A 152 -15.69 8.16 -11.81
CA SER A 152 -17.11 8.15 -11.41
C SER A 152 -18.09 8.34 -12.57
N LYS A 153 -17.63 8.88 -13.71
CA LYS A 153 -18.51 9.20 -14.85
C LYS A 153 -18.82 8.02 -15.79
N ASP A 154 -18.09 6.91 -15.66
CA ASP A 154 -18.21 5.76 -16.57
C ASP A 154 -19.16 4.66 -16.05
N LYS A 155 -20.03 4.99 -15.06
CA LYS A 155 -21.01 4.06 -14.50
C LYS A 155 -22.44 4.61 -14.53
N THR A 156 -22.87 5.11 -15.65
CA THR A 156 -24.32 5.27 -15.95
C THR A 156 -24.66 4.41 -17.14
N PRO A 157 -25.71 3.58 -17.01
CA PRO A 157 -26.15 2.62 -18.04
C PRO A 157 -26.68 3.30 -19.29
#